data_3ffc6fdee97585e6ddc13eecd0d75776
#
_entry.id   3ffc6fdee97585e6ddc13eecd0d75776
#
_cell.length_a   1.000
_cell.length_b   1.000
_cell.length_c   1.000
_cell.angle_alpha   90.00
_cell.angle_beta   90.00
_cell.angle_gamma   90.00
#
_symmetry.space_group_name_H-M   'P 1'
#
loop_
_entity.id
_entity.type
_entity.pdbx_description
1 polymer ?
#
loop_
_entity_poly.entity_id
_entity_poly.type
_entity_poly.pdbx_seq_one_letter_code
_entity_poly.pdbx_strand_id
1 'polypeptide(L)'
;MSKHISLASYELEAAARAEGYAHVCGADEAGAGPLMGPVYAAAVILPEDCVIEGLDDSKKLSEKKREALFDIIRERAVAYSVASVDAREIDEIDILNARMKVMQLAIDGLNVKADFALIDGNRDHGTKYAVSTPHRTVVGGDGVSMSIAAASILAKVSRDRFVTDVLDKQYPQYQFARHKGYGTRLHYAMLDEYGPCPCHRKTFLKKWEAGRP
;
A
#
# COMPACT_ATOMS: atom_id res chain seq x y z
N MET A 1 -16.88 24.61 11.17
CA MET A 1 -16.35 23.26 10.88
C MET A 1 -16.41 23.07 9.37
N SER A 2 -15.29 23.20 8.67
CA SER A 2 -15.21 22.94 7.23
C SER A 2 -15.44 21.44 7.01
N LYS A 3 -16.51 21.06 6.31
CA LYS A 3 -16.66 19.70 5.81
C LYS A 3 -15.49 19.46 4.85
N HIS A 4 -14.56 18.58 5.21
CA HIS A 4 -13.63 18.01 4.23
C HIS A 4 -14.48 17.25 3.21
N ILE A 5 -14.69 17.86 2.06
CA ILE A 5 -15.26 17.19 0.91
C ILE A 5 -14.16 16.28 0.40
N SER A 6 -14.36 14.96 0.45
CA SER A 6 -13.51 14.02 -0.27
C SER A 6 -13.51 14.42 -1.74
N LEU A 7 -12.33 14.56 -2.33
CA LEU A 7 -12.19 14.81 -3.77
C LEU A 7 -12.29 13.51 -4.58
N ALA A 8 -12.19 12.36 -3.92
CA ALA A 8 -12.30 11.06 -4.58
C ALA A 8 -13.73 10.89 -5.15
N SER A 9 -13.77 10.50 -6.42
CA SER A 9 -15.01 10.29 -7.19
C SER A 9 -14.89 9.01 -8.02
N TYR A 10 -15.96 8.62 -8.70
CA TYR A 10 -15.97 7.51 -9.65
C TYR A 10 -15.70 7.94 -11.10
N GLU A 11 -15.27 9.17 -11.35
CA GLU A 11 -15.06 9.66 -12.72
C GLU A 11 -14.04 8.83 -13.50
N LEU A 12 -12.95 8.39 -12.87
CA LEU A 12 -11.92 7.60 -13.53
C LEU A 12 -12.40 6.17 -13.81
N GLU A 13 -13.13 5.58 -12.88
CA GLU A 13 -13.76 4.26 -13.06
C GLU A 13 -14.83 4.31 -14.16
N ALA A 14 -15.68 5.35 -14.16
CA ALA A 14 -16.70 5.55 -15.17
C ALA A 14 -16.10 5.78 -16.57
N ALA A 15 -14.98 6.54 -16.65
CA ALA A 15 -14.26 6.73 -17.90
C ALA A 15 -13.73 5.41 -18.46
N ALA A 16 -13.13 4.57 -17.62
CA ALA A 16 -12.65 3.26 -18.04
C ALA A 16 -13.79 2.33 -18.48
N ARG A 17 -14.93 2.36 -17.78
CA ARG A 17 -16.13 1.61 -18.21
C ARG A 17 -16.69 2.09 -19.55
N ALA A 18 -16.67 3.40 -19.80
CA ALA A 18 -17.07 3.96 -21.09
C ALA A 18 -16.14 3.53 -22.25
N GLU A 19 -14.89 3.17 -21.94
CA GLU A 19 -13.92 2.56 -22.88
C GLU A 19 -14.18 1.06 -23.11
N GLY A 20 -15.15 0.44 -22.40
CA GLY A 20 -15.58 -0.95 -22.58
C GLY A 20 -15.07 -1.93 -21.52
N TYR A 21 -14.36 -1.47 -20.47
CA TYR A 21 -13.93 -2.32 -19.36
C TYR A 21 -15.06 -2.56 -18.36
N ALA A 22 -15.27 -3.82 -17.97
CA ALA A 22 -16.35 -4.21 -17.07
C ALA A 22 -15.95 -4.21 -15.59
N HIS A 23 -14.71 -4.64 -15.30
CA HIS A 23 -14.20 -4.82 -13.94
C HIS A 23 -12.97 -3.94 -13.70
N VAL A 24 -13.22 -2.67 -13.39
CA VAL A 24 -12.19 -1.68 -13.10
C VAL A 24 -11.79 -1.78 -11.62
N CYS A 25 -10.52 -2.09 -11.33
CA CYS A 25 -9.99 -2.05 -9.97
C CYS A 25 -9.15 -0.79 -9.73
N GLY A 26 -9.12 -0.31 -8.49
CA GLY A 26 -8.08 0.59 -8.00
C GLY A 26 -7.00 -0.20 -7.30
N ALA A 27 -5.74 0.20 -7.43
CA ALA A 27 -4.60 -0.43 -6.77
C ALA A 27 -3.63 0.60 -6.19
N ASP A 28 -3.13 0.34 -4.97
CA ASP A 28 -2.16 1.18 -4.27
C ASP A 28 -1.25 0.34 -3.38
N GLU A 29 -0.05 0.87 -3.07
CA GLU A 29 0.90 0.21 -2.17
C GLU A 29 1.12 0.99 -0.87
N ALA A 30 1.55 0.26 0.17
CA ALA A 30 1.97 0.79 1.45
C ALA A 30 3.29 0.18 1.91
N GLY A 31 4.19 1.01 2.44
CA GLY A 31 5.43 0.50 3.01
C GLY A 31 6.62 0.49 2.07
N ALA A 32 6.64 1.32 1.02
CA ALA A 32 7.82 1.47 0.16
C ALA A 32 9.01 2.12 0.89
N GLY A 33 8.78 3.12 1.76
CA GLY A 33 9.84 3.90 2.42
C GLY A 33 10.43 3.38 3.73
N PRO A 34 9.80 2.51 4.53
CA PRO A 34 10.36 2.00 5.78
C PRO A 34 11.66 1.21 5.61
N LEU A 35 12.51 1.23 6.66
CA LEU A 35 13.80 0.51 6.71
C LEU A 35 13.63 -1.00 6.93
N MET A 36 12.42 -1.45 7.25
CA MET A 36 12.12 -2.85 7.59
C MET A 36 10.74 -3.29 7.13
N GLY A 37 10.54 -4.59 7.13
CA GLY A 37 9.29 -5.26 6.84
C GLY A 37 8.91 -5.25 5.37
N PRO A 38 7.80 -5.91 5.05
CA PRO A 38 7.33 -6.05 3.69
C PRO A 38 6.75 -4.75 3.11
N VAL A 39 6.73 -4.65 1.78
CA VAL A 39 5.85 -3.77 1.04
C VAL A 39 4.53 -4.52 0.79
N TYR A 40 3.41 -3.84 0.99
CA TYR A 40 2.06 -4.34 0.75
C TYR A 40 1.45 -3.61 -0.44
N ALA A 41 0.57 -4.28 -1.16
CA ALA A 41 -0.36 -3.62 -2.07
C ALA A 41 -1.75 -4.22 -1.89
N ALA A 42 -2.76 -3.46 -2.26
CA ALA A 42 -4.12 -3.93 -2.37
C ALA A 42 -4.71 -3.55 -3.73
N ALA A 43 -5.66 -4.35 -4.18
CA ALA A 43 -6.52 -4.05 -5.31
C ALA A 43 -7.98 -4.18 -4.88
N VAL A 44 -8.83 -3.26 -5.33
CA VAL A 44 -10.24 -3.21 -4.94
C VAL A 44 -11.11 -2.90 -6.15
N ILE A 45 -12.15 -3.71 -6.38
CA ILE A 45 -13.26 -3.42 -7.30
C ILE A 45 -14.45 -3.00 -6.43
N LEU A 46 -14.90 -1.78 -6.57
CA LEU A 46 -16.11 -1.29 -5.92
C LEU A 46 -17.32 -1.40 -6.85
N PRO A 47 -18.55 -1.61 -6.30
CA PRO A 47 -19.76 -1.47 -7.08
C PRO A 47 -19.88 -0.05 -7.66
N GLU A 48 -20.61 0.08 -8.76
CA GLU A 48 -20.98 1.40 -9.28
C GLU A 48 -21.79 2.14 -8.21
N ASP A 49 -21.55 3.44 -8.10
CA ASP A 49 -22.25 4.33 -7.16
C ASP A 49 -22.13 3.92 -5.66
N CYS A 50 -21.17 3.08 -5.29
CA CYS A 50 -20.94 2.71 -3.91
C CYS A 50 -20.46 3.91 -3.08
N VAL A 51 -21.29 4.39 -2.17
CA VAL A 51 -20.89 5.49 -1.27
C VAL A 51 -20.28 4.91 0.00
N ILE A 52 -18.98 5.13 0.19
CA ILE A 52 -18.28 4.85 1.47
C ILE A 52 -17.96 6.19 2.10
N GLU A 53 -18.76 6.56 3.12
CA GLU A 53 -18.62 7.86 3.79
C GLU A 53 -17.24 7.98 4.49
N GLY A 54 -16.55 9.09 4.22
CA GLY A 54 -15.25 9.39 4.81
C GLY A 54 -14.06 8.69 4.15
N LEU A 55 -14.28 8.01 3.01
CA LEU A 55 -13.20 7.48 2.20
C LEU A 55 -12.42 8.64 1.56
N ASP A 56 -11.13 8.72 1.84
CA ASP A 56 -10.19 9.74 1.37
C ASP A 56 -8.76 9.15 1.43
N ASP A 57 -7.79 9.89 0.96
CA ASP A 57 -6.36 9.59 1.08
C ASP A 57 -6.02 9.07 2.50
N SER A 58 -5.51 7.85 2.56
CA SER A 58 -5.23 7.15 3.82
C SER A 58 -4.28 7.92 4.76
N LYS A 59 -3.43 8.79 4.19
CA LYS A 59 -2.45 9.61 4.94
C LYS A 59 -3.12 10.76 5.70
N LYS A 60 -4.31 11.21 5.23
CA LYS A 60 -5.10 12.27 5.88
C LYS A 60 -6.01 11.73 6.99
N LEU A 61 -6.22 10.43 7.04
CA LEU A 61 -7.09 9.78 8.00
C LEU A 61 -6.34 9.37 9.27
N SER A 62 -7.01 9.45 10.43
CA SER A 62 -6.50 8.85 11.66
C SER A 62 -6.47 7.32 11.57
N GLU A 63 -5.61 6.65 12.34
CA GLU A 63 -5.54 5.18 12.42
C GLU A 63 -6.92 4.57 12.71
N LYS A 64 -7.64 5.13 13.70
CA LYS A 64 -9.00 4.68 14.06
C LYS A 64 -9.99 4.78 12.89
N LYS A 65 -9.91 5.83 12.07
CA LYS A 65 -10.78 5.96 10.89
C LYS A 65 -10.41 4.96 9.81
N ARG A 66 -9.10 4.74 9.55
CA ARG A 66 -8.65 3.72 8.59
C ARG A 66 -9.10 2.33 9.00
N GLU A 67 -8.99 1.98 10.29
CA GLU A 67 -9.45 0.68 10.82
C GLU A 67 -10.96 0.49 10.60
N ALA A 68 -11.78 1.50 10.88
CA ALA A 68 -13.22 1.42 10.64
C ALA A 68 -13.56 1.28 9.15
N LEU A 69 -12.86 2.02 8.29
CA LEU A 69 -13.06 1.93 6.84
C LEU A 69 -12.58 0.61 6.23
N PHE A 70 -11.55 0.00 6.81
CA PHE A 70 -11.03 -1.29 6.37
C PHE A 70 -12.12 -2.37 6.31
N ASP A 71 -12.91 -2.49 7.37
CA ASP A 71 -13.99 -3.49 7.44
C ASP A 71 -15.15 -3.12 6.49
N ILE A 72 -15.52 -1.83 6.41
CA ILE A 72 -16.55 -1.35 5.48
C ILE A 72 -16.17 -1.61 4.02
N ILE A 73 -14.91 -1.37 3.65
CA ILE A 73 -14.42 -1.63 2.28
C ILE A 73 -14.53 -3.12 1.96
N ARG A 74 -14.08 -3.99 2.87
CA ARG A 74 -14.14 -5.45 2.69
C ARG A 74 -15.56 -5.98 2.53
N GLU A 75 -16.51 -5.38 3.26
CA GLU A 75 -17.93 -5.76 3.19
C GLU A 75 -18.58 -5.30 1.88
N ARG A 76 -18.22 -4.10 1.39
CA ARG A 76 -18.89 -3.47 0.25
C ARG A 76 -18.24 -3.73 -1.10
N ALA A 77 -16.97 -4.12 -1.13
CA ALA A 77 -16.26 -4.39 -2.38
C ALA A 77 -16.87 -5.59 -3.12
N VAL A 78 -16.96 -5.49 -4.44
CA VAL A 78 -17.24 -6.63 -5.33
C VAL A 78 -16.13 -7.66 -5.23
N ALA A 79 -14.88 -7.18 -5.20
CA ALA A 79 -13.68 -7.97 -4.97
C ALA A 79 -12.61 -7.11 -4.32
N TYR A 80 -11.77 -7.71 -3.49
CA TYR A 80 -10.55 -7.12 -3.00
C TYR A 80 -9.47 -8.18 -2.81
N SER A 81 -8.23 -7.74 -2.89
CA SER A 81 -7.06 -8.57 -2.61
C SER A 81 -5.99 -7.75 -1.95
N VAL A 82 -5.18 -8.39 -1.10
CA VAL A 82 -4.00 -7.82 -0.48
C VAL A 82 -2.84 -8.76 -0.68
N ALA A 83 -1.72 -8.24 -1.16
CA ALA A 83 -0.49 -8.98 -1.37
C ALA A 83 0.68 -8.30 -0.66
N SER A 84 1.78 -9.03 -0.45
CA SER A 84 3.01 -8.50 0.12
C SER A 84 4.25 -9.11 -0.51
N VAL A 85 5.34 -8.33 -0.52
CA VAL A 85 6.70 -8.77 -0.87
C VAL A 85 7.58 -8.47 0.33
N ASP A 86 8.31 -9.46 0.82
CA ASP A 86 9.07 -9.37 2.07
C ASP A 86 10.40 -8.56 1.93
N ALA A 87 11.04 -8.30 3.06
CA ALA A 87 12.27 -7.50 3.12
C ALA A 87 13.44 -8.16 2.37
N ARG A 88 13.53 -9.49 2.39
CA ARG A 88 14.58 -10.23 1.69
C ARG A 88 14.42 -10.09 0.19
N GLU A 89 13.23 -10.29 -0.31
CA GLU A 89 12.97 -10.16 -1.73
C GLU A 89 13.13 -8.70 -2.20
N ILE A 90 12.74 -7.69 -1.37
CA ILE A 90 13.03 -6.28 -1.66
C ILE A 90 14.53 -6.04 -1.85
N ASP A 91 15.39 -6.65 -1.02
CA ASP A 91 16.84 -6.54 -1.14
C ASP A 91 17.38 -7.21 -2.42
N GLU A 92 16.74 -8.29 -2.89
CA GLU A 92 17.13 -9.05 -4.10
C GLU A 92 16.74 -8.33 -5.41
N ILE A 93 15.55 -7.71 -5.45
CA ILE A 93 14.98 -7.17 -6.71
C ILE A 93 14.89 -5.63 -6.74
N ASP A 94 15.24 -4.95 -5.68
CA ASP A 94 15.03 -3.54 -5.33
C ASP A 94 13.56 -3.16 -5.06
N ILE A 95 13.38 -1.99 -4.44
CA ILE A 95 12.05 -1.53 -4.00
C ILE A 95 11.14 -1.16 -5.18
N LEU A 96 11.67 -0.65 -6.28
CA LEU A 96 10.86 -0.29 -7.43
C LEU A 96 10.26 -1.56 -8.08
N ASN A 97 11.09 -2.57 -8.28
CA ASN A 97 10.64 -3.87 -8.78
C ASN A 97 9.68 -4.56 -7.80
N ALA A 98 9.95 -4.49 -6.50
CA ALA A 98 9.06 -5.04 -5.46
C ALA A 98 7.68 -4.37 -5.46
N ARG A 99 7.61 -3.04 -5.66
CA ARG A 99 6.34 -2.31 -5.80
C ARG A 99 5.54 -2.77 -7.00
N MET A 100 6.18 -2.91 -8.17
CA MET A 100 5.49 -3.39 -9.38
C MET A 100 5.02 -4.83 -9.21
N LYS A 101 5.86 -5.69 -8.65
CA LYS A 101 5.51 -7.09 -8.38
C LYS A 101 4.32 -7.19 -7.43
N VAL A 102 4.36 -6.52 -6.27
CA VAL A 102 3.28 -6.60 -5.28
C VAL A 102 1.97 -6.01 -5.81
N MET A 103 2.05 -4.97 -6.63
CA MET A 103 0.88 -4.37 -7.29
C MET A 103 0.20 -5.39 -8.21
N GLN A 104 0.98 -6.03 -9.09
CA GLN A 104 0.44 -7.08 -9.98
C GLN A 104 -0.11 -8.27 -9.17
N LEU A 105 0.58 -8.72 -8.12
CA LEU A 105 0.10 -9.79 -7.25
C LEU A 105 -1.24 -9.45 -6.58
N ALA A 106 -1.43 -8.20 -6.16
CA ALA A 106 -2.71 -7.75 -5.60
C ALA A 106 -3.83 -7.77 -6.66
N ILE A 107 -3.55 -7.34 -7.89
CA ILE A 107 -4.52 -7.38 -8.99
C ILE A 107 -4.87 -8.83 -9.34
N ASP A 108 -3.86 -9.69 -9.48
CA ASP A 108 -4.05 -11.11 -9.83
C ASP A 108 -4.78 -11.91 -8.75
N GLY A 109 -4.67 -11.47 -7.49
CA GLY A 109 -5.32 -12.10 -6.35
C GLY A 109 -6.82 -11.79 -6.21
N LEU A 110 -7.39 -10.92 -7.05
CA LEU A 110 -8.82 -10.64 -7.04
C LEU A 110 -9.63 -11.88 -7.45
N ASN A 111 -10.65 -12.21 -6.67
CA ASN A 111 -11.58 -13.32 -6.98
C ASN A 111 -12.54 -13.01 -8.15
N VAL A 112 -12.71 -11.74 -8.50
CA VAL A 112 -13.30 -11.27 -9.75
C VAL A 112 -12.16 -10.64 -10.56
N LYS A 113 -11.86 -11.20 -11.72
CA LYS A 113 -10.73 -10.77 -12.56
C LYS A 113 -10.96 -9.33 -13.04
N ALA A 114 -10.04 -8.44 -12.67
CA ALA A 114 -10.01 -7.09 -13.23
C ALA A 114 -9.57 -7.13 -14.71
N ASP A 115 -10.26 -6.39 -15.56
CA ASP A 115 -9.89 -6.18 -16.97
C ASP A 115 -9.22 -4.80 -17.19
N PHE A 116 -9.29 -3.91 -16.19
CA PHE A 116 -8.57 -2.65 -16.16
C PHE A 116 -8.19 -2.26 -14.72
N ALA A 117 -7.04 -1.62 -14.54
CA ALA A 117 -6.55 -1.14 -13.25
C ALA A 117 -6.25 0.36 -13.26
N LEU A 118 -6.73 1.08 -12.26
CA LEU A 118 -6.28 2.42 -11.90
C LEU A 118 -5.22 2.30 -10.82
N ILE A 119 -3.99 2.76 -11.09
CA ILE A 119 -2.83 2.53 -10.23
C ILE A 119 -2.38 3.86 -9.64
N ASP A 120 -2.22 3.94 -8.30
CA ASP A 120 -1.65 5.14 -7.69
C ASP A 120 -0.21 5.37 -8.12
N GLY A 121 0.11 6.63 -8.42
CA GLY A 121 1.45 7.08 -8.77
C GLY A 121 1.67 7.36 -10.25
N ASN A 122 2.94 7.40 -10.64
CA ASN A 122 3.38 7.77 -11.99
C ASN A 122 4.27 6.69 -12.65
N ARG A 123 4.30 5.48 -12.09
CA ARG A 123 5.12 4.37 -12.59
C ARG A 123 4.32 3.08 -12.58
N ASP A 124 4.52 2.31 -13.63
CA ASP A 124 3.87 1.02 -13.92
C ASP A 124 4.89 -0.08 -14.20
N HIS A 125 6.18 0.25 -14.23
CA HIS A 125 7.27 -0.69 -14.50
C HIS A 125 8.54 -0.36 -13.71
N GLY A 126 9.28 -1.40 -13.40
CA GLY A 126 10.67 -1.38 -12.96
C GLY A 126 11.59 -1.90 -14.07
N THR A 127 12.77 -2.40 -13.70
CA THR A 127 13.71 -3.01 -14.64
C THR A 127 13.40 -4.48 -14.93
N LYS A 128 12.66 -5.17 -14.03
CA LYS A 128 12.33 -6.61 -14.13
C LYS A 128 10.84 -6.89 -14.07
N TYR A 129 10.07 -6.04 -13.39
CA TYR A 129 8.64 -6.21 -13.16
C TYR A 129 7.87 -5.01 -13.69
N ALA A 130 6.72 -5.29 -14.26
CA ALA A 130 5.76 -4.28 -14.71
C ALA A 130 4.34 -4.75 -14.36
N VAL A 131 3.41 -3.83 -14.29
CA VAL A 131 1.99 -4.16 -14.26
C VAL A 131 1.58 -4.59 -15.67
N SER A 132 1.03 -5.79 -15.79
CA SER A 132 0.66 -6.40 -17.08
C SER A 132 -0.83 -6.28 -17.41
N THR A 133 -1.67 -6.08 -16.40
CA THR A 133 -3.10 -5.78 -16.59
C THR A 133 -3.25 -4.46 -17.33
N PRO A 134 -4.17 -4.31 -18.31
CA PRO A 134 -4.48 -3.01 -18.89
C PRO A 134 -4.73 -1.98 -17.80
N HIS A 135 -4.06 -0.82 -17.85
CA HIS A 135 -4.11 0.10 -16.73
C HIS A 135 -3.85 1.56 -17.12
N ARG A 136 -4.11 2.44 -16.16
CA ARG A 136 -3.73 3.85 -16.17
C ARG A 136 -3.12 4.22 -14.84
N THR A 137 -1.96 4.88 -14.86
CA THR A 137 -1.35 5.47 -13.65
C THR A 137 -2.03 6.80 -13.33
N VAL A 138 -2.27 7.05 -12.04
CA VAL A 138 -2.96 8.23 -11.54
C VAL A 138 -2.15 8.84 -10.41
N VAL A 139 -1.54 10.00 -10.64
CA VAL A 139 -0.75 10.71 -9.62
C VAL A 139 -1.67 11.22 -8.51
N GLY A 140 -1.43 10.77 -7.27
CA GLY A 140 -2.30 11.09 -6.13
C GLY A 140 -3.70 10.48 -6.27
N GLY A 141 -3.75 9.29 -6.87
CA GLY A 141 -4.97 8.55 -7.15
C GLY A 141 -5.80 8.26 -5.92
N ASP A 142 -5.16 8.06 -4.78
CA ASP A 142 -5.79 7.89 -3.46
C ASP A 142 -6.65 9.08 -3.02
N GLY A 143 -6.43 10.26 -3.60
CA GLY A 143 -7.25 11.45 -3.36
C GLY A 143 -8.32 11.74 -4.43
N VAL A 144 -8.35 11.01 -5.57
CA VAL A 144 -9.24 11.33 -6.69
C VAL A 144 -10.08 10.14 -7.20
N SER A 145 -9.66 8.90 -6.98
CA SER A 145 -10.38 7.67 -7.35
C SER A 145 -10.86 6.93 -6.11
N MET A 146 -12.13 6.58 -6.07
CA MET A 146 -12.73 5.83 -4.95
C MET A 146 -12.10 4.44 -4.79
N SER A 147 -11.83 3.74 -5.88
CA SER A 147 -11.24 2.40 -5.83
C SER A 147 -9.77 2.44 -5.41
N ILE A 148 -8.99 3.45 -5.83
CA ILE A 148 -7.61 3.64 -5.35
C ILE A 148 -7.60 4.03 -3.87
N ALA A 149 -8.47 4.95 -3.42
CA ALA A 149 -8.59 5.32 -2.01
C ALA A 149 -8.91 4.10 -1.13
N ALA A 150 -9.81 3.23 -1.57
CA ALA A 150 -10.12 1.97 -0.88
C ALA A 150 -8.90 1.04 -0.83
N ALA A 151 -8.17 0.86 -1.93
CA ALA A 151 -6.95 0.06 -1.99
C ALA A 151 -5.87 0.62 -1.04
N SER A 152 -5.66 1.94 -1.03
CA SER A 152 -4.72 2.62 -0.11
C SER A 152 -4.98 2.26 1.35
N ILE A 153 -6.24 2.30 1.78
CA ILE A 153 -6.64 1.93 3.16
C ILE A 153 -6.36 0.45 3.43
N LEU A 154 -6.75 -0.46 2.51
CA LEU A 154 -6.54 -1.89 2.71
C LEU A 154 -5.04 -2.23 2.78
N ALA A 155 -4.21 -1.67 1.90
CA ALA A 155 -2.77 -1.88 1.92
C ALA A 155 -2.14 -1.34 3.21
N LYS A 156 -2.51 -0.10 3.60
CA LYS A 156 -1.95 0.57 4.78
C LYS A 156 -2.31 -0.13 6.09
N VAL A 157 -3.58 -0.47 6.29
CA VAL A 157 -4.04 -1.15 7.51
C VAL A 157 -3.44 -2.55 7.60
N SER A 158 -3.46 -3.32 6.51
CA SER A 158 -2.88 -4.67 6.49
C SER A 158 -1.41 -4.66 6.87
N ARG A 159 -0.63 -3.71 6.31
CA ARG A 159 0.78 -3.56 6.64
C ARG A 159 1.01 -3.14 8.09
N ASP A 160 0.28 -2.14 8.56
CA ASP A 160 0.45 -1.61 9.91
C ASP A 160 0.09 -2.66 10.97
N ARG A 161 -0.98 -3.46 10.74
CA ARG A 161 -1.33 -4.62 11.58
C ARG A 161 -0.22 -5.66 11.58
N PHE A 162 0.33 -6.04 10.42
CA PHE A 162 1.44 -6.99 10.35
C PHE A 162 2.67 -6.50 11.12
N VAL A 163 3.01 -5.22 10.99
CA VAL A 163 4.13 -4.64 11.74
C VAL A 163 3.88 -4.66 13.24
N THR A 164 2.67 -4.32 13.69
CA THR A 164 2.34 -4.24 15.12
C THR A 164 2.13 -5.62 15.75
N ASP A 165 1.40 -6.50 15.06
CA ASP A 165 0.92 -7.74 15.66
C ASP A 165 1.91 -8.90 15.48
N VAL A 166 2.79 -8.80 14.49
CA VAL A 166 3.80 -9.84 14.19
C VAL A 166 5.21 -9.33 14.47
N LEU A 167 5.69 -8.31 13.75
CA LEU A 167 7.10 -7.91 13.81
C LEU A 167 7.47 -7.22 15.12
N ASP A 168 6.61 -6.40 15.70
CA ASP A 168 6.85 -5.77 17.00
C ASP A 168 6.91 -6.79 18.14
N LYS A 169 6.06 -7.82 18.08
CA LYS A 169 6.08 -8.92 19.06
C LYS A 169 7.30 -9.84 18.89
N GLN A 170 7.74 -10.05 17.64
CA GLN A 170 8.91 -10.87 17.35
C GLN A 170 10.24 -10.18 17.71
N TYR A 171 10.26 -8.85 17.60
CA TYR A 171 11.46 -8.02 17.84
C TYR A 171 11.12 -6.82 18.74
N PRO A 172 10.69 -7.04 20.00
CA PRO A 172 10.13 -5.99 20.86
C PRO A 172 11.11 -4.88 21.19
N GLN A 173 12.42 -5.15 21.15
CA GLN A 173 13.49 -4.18 21.41
C GLN A 173 13.49 -3.01 20.41
N TYR A 174 12.97 -3.19 19.19
CA TYR A 174 12.92 -2.12 18.18
C TYR A 174 11.70 -1.20 18.30
N GLN A 175 10.66 -1.58 19.05
CA GLN A 175 9.43 -0.80 19.23
C GLN A 175 8.77 -0.41 17.89
N PHE A 176 8.69 -1.36 16.97
CA PHE A 176 8.17 -1.12 15.61
C PHE A 176 6.72 -0.60 15.57
N ALA A 177 5.91 -0.96 16.56
CA ALA A 177 4.55 -0.44 16.70
C ALA A 177 4.49 1.10 16.76
N ARG A 178 5.55 1.76 17.28
CA ARG A 178 5.57 3.22 17.44
C ARG A 178 5.89 3.97 16.15
N HIS A 179 6.71 3.41 15.28
CA HIS A 179 7.20 4.09 14.08
C HIS A 179 6.99 3.30 12.79
N LYS A 180 6.33 2.15 12.87
CA LYS A 180 5.97 1.30 11.71
C LYS A 180 7.13 1.01 10.75
N GLY A 181 8.38 1.02 11.28
CA GLY A 181 9.61 0.76 10.53
C GLY A 181 10.20 1.97 9.79
N TYR A 182 9.60 3.14 9.87
CA TYR A 182 10.20 4.34 9.26
C TYR A 182 11.48 4.76 9.96
N GLY A 183 12.39 5.43 9.22
CA GLY A 183 13.69 5.91 9.71
C GLY A 183 13.57 7.10 10.65
N THR A 184 12.92 6.90 11.79
CA THR A 184 12.81 7.88 12.87
C THR A 184 14.06 7.85 13.76
N ARG A 185 14.26 8.90 14.57
CA ARG A 185 15.33 8.95 15.55
C ARG A 185 15.30 7.73 16.49
N LEU A 186 14.10 7.27 16.90
CA LEU A 186 13.94 6.08 17.72
C LEU A 186 14.44 4.83 17.00
N HIS A 187 14.06 4.64 15.73
CA HIS A 187 14.47 3.46 14.97
C HIS A 187 15.98 3.38 14.79
N TYR A 188 16.62 4.51 14.45
CA TYR A 188 18.09 4.56 14.35
C TYR A 188 18.77 4.32 15.69
N ALA A 189 18.25 4.83 16.81
CA ALA A 189 18.79 4.54 18.14
C ALA A 189 18.73 3.03 18.48
N MET A 190 17.63 2.36 18.10
CA MET A 190 17.51 0.90 18.29
C MET A 190 18.48 0.13 17.38
N LEU A 191 18.69 0.60 16.14
CA LEU A 191 19.70 0.04 15.24
C LEU A 191 21.13 0.22 15.79
N ASP A 192 21.42 1.36 16.44
CA ASP A 192 22.72 1.61 17.04
C ASP A 192 22.97 0.69 18.26
N GLU A 193 21.93 0.40 19.02
CA GLU A 193 22.03 -0.43 20.22
C GLU A 193 22.02 -1.94 19.92
N TYR A 194 21.12 -2.41 19.02
CA TYR A 194 20.86 -3.83 18.79
C TYR A 194 21.35 -4.35 17.43
N GLY A 195 21.81 -3.45 16.54
CA GLY A 195 22.10 -3.82 15.14
C GLY A 195 20.83 -4.10 14.34
N PRO A 196 20.92 -4.50 13.07
CA PRO A 196 19.78 -4.88 12.27
C PRO A 196 19.31 -6.31 12.56
N CYS A 197 17.99 -6.53 12.62
CA CYS A 197 17.41 -7.87 12.68
C CYS A 197 17.00 -8.38 11.27
N PRO A 198 16.63 -9.67 11.12
CA PRO A 198 16.30 -10.27 9.80
C PRO A 198 15.20 -9.60 9.02
N CYS A 199 14.32 -8.84 9.68
CA CYS A 199 13.26 -8.12 8.99
C CYS A 199 13.69 -6.77 8.40
N HIS A 200 14.90 -6.30 8.65
CA HIS A 200 15.42 -5.07 8.07
C HIS A 200 15.84 -5.27 6.60
N ARG A 201 15.64 -4.22 5.81
CA ARG A 201 16.06 -4.15 4.41
C ARG A 201 17.51 -3.68 4.36
N LYS A 202 18.44 -4.59 4.12
CA LYS A 202 19.89 -4.32 4.12
C LYS A 202 20.26 -3.21 3.13
N THR A 203 19.63 -3.21 1.96
CA THR A 203 19.86 -2.18 0.94
C THR A 203 19.49 -0.77 1.40
N PHE A 204 18.53 -0.64 2.35
CA PHE A 204 18.09 0.65 2.89
C PHE A 204 19.02 1.14 4.02
N LEU A 205 19.77 0.26 4.65
CA LEU A 205 20.67 0.58 5.77
C LEU A 205 22.08 1.00 5.35
N LYS A 206 22.44 0.91 4.06
CA LYS A 206 23.79 1.23 3.55
C LYS A 206 24.34 2.58 4.03
N LYS A 207 23.51 3.61 4.09
CA LYS A 207 23.94 4.96 4.56
C LYS A 207 24.18 4.98 6.07
N TRP A 208 23.38 4.26 6.83
CA TRP A 208 23.55 4.13 8.28
C TRP A 208 24.80 3.31 8.60
N GLU A 209 25.05 2.23 7.89
CA GLU A 209 26.27 1.39 8.03
C GLU A 209 27.53 2.19 7.68
N ALA A 210 27.53 2.98 6.59
CA ALA A 210 28.66 3.78 6.17
C ALA A 210 29.00 4.94 7.12
N GLY A 211 28.10 5.35 7.99
CA GLY A 211 28.33 6.39 9.02
C GLY A 211 28.84 5.84 10.36
N ARG A 212 29.01 4.52 10.48
CA ARG A 212 29.59 3.87 11.66
C ARG A 212 31.13 3.86 11.58
N PRO A 213 31.83 4.15 12.69
CA PRO A 213 33.29 4.06 12.76
C PRO A 213 33.81 2.64 12.55
#